data_836bfb98e8b64f9f9388a9c04d3a7fa1
#
_entry.id   836bfb98e8b64f9f9388a9c04d3a7fa1
#
_cell.length_a   1.000
_cell.length_b   1.000
_cell.length_c   1.000
_cell.angle_alpha   90.00
_cell.angle_beta   90.00
_cell.angle_gamma   90.00
#
_symmetry.space_group_name_H-M   'P 1'
#
loop_
_entity.id
_entity.type
_entity.pdbx_description
1 polymer ?
#
loop_
_entity_poly.entity_id
_entity_poly.type
_entity_poly.pdbx_seq_one_letter_code
_entity_poly.pdbx_strand_id
1 'polypeptide(L)'
;MDVFEALYTTRAMRRVKEDPIPDEIIKSMIDSAIRAPSGSNRQDWRFVAVTDQEVRTQLADIYKETWDYYVKSFYNNSSDLGASNLKDKEQIDTVRRISNSASWLAENYEKVPLLVLVFSR
;
A
#
# COMPACT_ATOMS: atom_id res chain seq x y z
N MET A 1 8.26 -21.24 -4.40
CA MET A 1 8.33 -19.99 -5.22
C MET A 1 9.79 -19.61 -5.31
N ASP A 2 10.34 -19.53 -6.52
CA ASP A 2 11.69 -19.01 -6.69
C ASP A 2 11.68 -17.47 -6.80
N VAL A 3 12.87 -16.86 -6.82
CA VAL A 3 13.00 -15.40 -6.83
C VAL A 3 12.45 -14.77 -8.12
N PHE A 4 12.60 -15.43 -9.26
CA PHE A 4 12.09 -14.91 -10.53
C PHE A 4 10.57 -14.99 -10.57
N GLU A 5 9.98 -16.10 -10.11
CA GLU A 5 8.54 -16.24 -9.98
C GLU A 5 7.96 -15.13 -9.08
N ALA A 6 8.59 -14.87 -7.93
CA ALA A 6 8.18 -13.79 -7.04
C ALA A 6 8.23 -12.42 -7.74
N LEU A 7 9.32 -12.09 -8.43
CA LEU A 7 9.49 -10.82 -9.13
C LEU A 7 8.46 -10.64 -10.27
N TYR A 8 8.23 -11.67 -11.07
CA TYR A 8 7.31 -11.60 -12.21
C TYR A 8 5.83 -11.61 -11.82
N THR A 9 5.49 -12.15 -10.65
CA THR A 9 4.10 -12.25 -10.18
C THR A 9 3.71 -11.19 -9.15
N THR A 10 4.68 -10.45 -8.60
CA THR A 10 4.41 -9.38 -7.62
C THR A 10 3.51 -8.31 -8.21
N ARG A 11 2.46 -7.97 -7.49
CA ARG A 11 1.49 -6.93 -7.84
C ARG A 11 1.07 -6.16 -6.59
N ALA A 12 0.54 -4.95 -6.78
CA ALA A 12 -0.08 -4.20 -5.71
C ALA A 12 -1.42 -4.84 -5.31
N MET A 13 -1.39 -5.69 -4.28
CA MET A 13 -2.58 -6.36 -3.74
C MET A 13 -3.29 -5.41 -2.77
N ARG A 14 -4.52 -4.99 -3.11
CA ARG A 14 -5.29 -4.03 -2.33
C ARG A 14 -6.54 -4.63 -1.68
N ARG A 15 -6.95 -5.82 -2.13
CA ARG A 15 -8.01 -6.62 -1.50
C ARG A 15 -7.36 -7.74 -0.73
N VAL A 16 -7.22 -7.55 0.56
CA VAL A 16 -6.58 -8.49 1.48
C VAL A 16 -7.64 -9.18 2.34
N LYS A 17 -7.29 -10.34 2.89
CA LYS A 17 -8.11 -11.02 3.89
C LYS A 17 -8.05 -10.27 5.21
N GLU A 18 -9.09 -10.42 6.02
CA GLU A 18 -9.21 -9.79 7.33
C GLU A 18 -8.67 -10.69 8.47
N ASP A 19 -8.22 -11.91 8.13
CA ASP A 19 -7.71 -12.86 9.11
C ASP A 19 -6.47 -12.30 9.83
N PRO A 20 -6.35 -12.47 11.15
CA PRO A 20 -5.17 -12.08 11.91
C PRO A 20 -3.90 -12.74 11.37
N ILE A 21 -2.81 -11.98 11.33
CA ILE A 21 -1.51 -12.49 10.90
C ILE A 21 -0.74 -12.98 12.13
N PRO A 22 -0.30 -14.24 12.17
CA PRO A 22 0.51 -14.75 13.27
C PRO A 22 1.81 -13.97 13.49
N ASP A 23 2.21 -13.79 14.75
CA ASP A 23 3.39 -13.02 15.13
C ASP A 23 4.69 -13.53 14.48
N GLU A 24 4.82 -14.84 14.30
CA GLU A 24 5.97 -15.44 13.61
C GLU A 24 6.06 -15.05 12.14
N ILE A 25 4.92 -14.84 11.48
CA ILE A 25 4.87 -14.34 10.09
C ILE A 25 5.29 -12.87 10.06
N ILE A 26 4.79 -12.06 10.99
CA ILE A 26 5.17 -10.64 11.10
C ILE A 26 6.70 -10.52 11.33
N LYS A 27 7.24 -11.30 12.25
CA LYS A 27 8.69 -11.33 12.52
C LYS A 27 9.49 -11.75 11.29
N SER A 28 9.05 -12.78 10.58
CA SER A 28 9.71 -13.27 9.36
C SER A 28 9.70 -12.22 8.24
N MET A 29 8.59 -11.49 8.07
CA MET A 29 8.47 -10.39 7.11
C MET A 29 9.46 -9.27 7.43
N ILE A 30 9.55 -8.84 8.69
CA ILE A 30 10.48 -7.80 9.13
C ILE A 30 11.93 -8.26 9.02
N ASP A 31 12.25 -9.51 9.41
CA ASP A 31 13.59 -10.07 9.24
C ASP A 31 14.02 -10.07 7.77
N SER A 32 13.10 -10.39 6.87
CA SER A 32 13.36 -10.32 5.43
C SER A 32 13.56 -8.88 4.95
N ALA A 33 12.76 -7.94 5.44
CA ALA A 33 12.83 -6.52 5.05
C ALA A 33 14.17 -5.87 5.45
N ILE A 34 14.71 -6.20 6.62
CA ILE A 34 16.00 -5.65 7.11
C ILE A 34 17.22 -6.23 6.38
N ARG A 35 17.05 -7.19 5.48
CA ARG A 35 18.12 -7.68 4.59
C ARG A 35 18.37 -6.76 3.39
N ALA A 36 17.48 -5.80 3.15
CA ALA A 36 17.68 -4.81 2.11
C ALA A 36 18.94 -3.97 2.39
N PRO A 37 19.70 -3.54 1.35
CA PRO A 37 20.81 -2.64 1.55
C PRO A 37 20.33 -1.27 2.03
N SER A 38 21.14 -0.60 2.86
CA SER A 38 20.90 0.79 3.29
C SER A 38 22.08 1.68 2.92
N GLY A 39 21.81 2.98 2.73
CA GLY A 39 22.83 3.96 2.41
C GLY A 39 23.96 3.93 3.47
N SER A 40 25.20 3.72 3.03
CA SER A 40 26.38 3.58 3.92
C SER A 40 26.22 2.53 5.03
N ASN A 41 25.38 1.53 4.80
CA ASN A 41 25.04 0.49 5.79
C ASN A 41 24.57 1.05 7.15
N ARG A 42 23.84 2.16 7.14
CA ARG A 42 23.40 2.87 8.37
C ARG A 42 22.38 2.07 9.17
N GLN A 43 21.53 1.28 8.49
CA GLN A 43 20.51 0.41 9.11
C GLN A 43 19.64 1.14 10.14
N ASP A 44 19.27 2.38 9.82
CA ASP A 44 18.57 3.32 10.70
C ASP A 44 17.03 3.29 10.55
N TRP A 45 16.52 2.26 9.93
CA TRP A 45 15.08 1.99 9.84
C TRP A 45 14.48 1.57 11.19
N ARG A 46 13.21 1.91 11.34
CA ARG A 46 12.38 1.44 12.45
C ARG A 46 11.07 0.93 11.85
N PHE A 47 10.65 -0.24 12.29
CA PHE A 47 9.38 -0.84 11.89
C PHE A 47 8.42 -0.81 13.06
N VAL A 48 7.20 -0.37 12.83
CA VAL A 48 6.10 -0.45 13.79
C VAL A 48 5.01 -1.32 13.15
N ALA A 49 4.80 -2.51 13.71
CA ALA A 49 3.73 -3.41 13.31
C ALA A 49 2.48 -3.09 14.14
N VAL A 50 1.43 -2.62 13.50
CA VAL A 50 0.18 -2.22 14.14
C VAL A 50 -0.88 -3.30 13.89
N THR A 51 -1.22 -4.04 14.92
CA THR A 51 -2.27 -5.08 14.93
C THR A 51 -3.50 -4.64 15.74
N ASP A 52 -3.34 -3.65 16.63
CA ASP A 52 -4.43 -3.11 17.44
C ASP A 52 -5.51 -2.47 16.57
N GLN A 53 -6.77 -2.86 16.80
CA GLN A 53 -7.91 -2.43 15.98
C GLN A 53 -8.20 -0.93 16.10
N GLU A 54 -8.10 -0.38 17.30
CA GLU A 54 -8.41 1.04 17.53
C GLU A 54 -7.38 1.93 16.82
N VAL A 55 -6.09 1.59 16.95
CA VAL A 55 -5.00 2.29 16.27
C VAL A 55 -5.13 2.16 14.74
N ARG A 56 -5.51 0.98 14.24
CA ARG A 56 -5.73 0.77 12.79
C ARG A 56 -6.89 1.62 12.27
N THR A 57 -7.96 1.75 13.05
CA THR A 57 -9.10 2.60 12.68
C THR A 57 -8.68 4.07 12.60
N GLN A 58 -7.94 4.58 13.58
CA GLN A 58 -7.42 5.97 13.55
C GLN A 58 -6.51 6.21 12.34
N LEU A 59 -5.64 5.25 12.02
CA LEU A 59 -4.78 5.34 10.83
C LEU A 59 -5.59 5.27 9.53
N ALA A 60 -6.67 4.50 9.51
CA ALA A 60 -7.58 4.40 8.36
C ALA A 60 -8.30 5.73 8.09
N ASP A 61 -8.73 6.43 9.13
CA ASP A 61 -9.35 7.76 8.99
C ASP A 61 -8.37 8.77 8.35
N ILE A 62 -7.12 8.80 8.83
CA ILE A 62 -6.06 9.65 8.26
C ILE A 62 -5.77 9.26 6.80
N TYR A 63 -5.70 7.97 6.52
CA TYR A 63 -5.44 7.48 5.16
C TYR A 63 -6.56 7.86 4.20
N LYS A 64 -7.81 7.70 4.64
CA LYS A 64 -9.01 8.06 3.85
C LYS A 64 -9.06 9.55 3.57
N GLU A 65 -8.86 10.40 4.57
CA GLU A 65 -8.82 11.86 4.40
C GLU A 65 -7.75 12.27 3.38
N THR A 66 -6.55 11.70 3.50
CA THR A 66 -5.44 11.94 2.57
C THR A 66 -5.76 11.47 1.16
N TRP A 67 -6.40 10.29 1.03
CA TRP A 67 -6.84 9.76 -0.25
C TRP A 67 -7.89 10.66 -0.91
N ASP A 68 -8.89 11.10 -0.16
CA ASP A 68 -9.94 12.00 -0.65
C ASP A 68 -9.35 13.33 -1.13
N TYR A 69 -8.40 13.89 -0.38
CA TYR A 69 -7.66 15.08 -0.78
C TYR A 69 -6.87 14.84 -2.08
N TYR A 70 -6.14 13.73 -2.17
CA TYR A 70 -5.38 13.34 -3.36
C TYR A 70 -6.31 13.22 -4.58
N VAL A 71 -7.41 12.49 -4.45
CA VAL A 71 -8.39 12.34 -5.53
C VAL A 71 -8.94 13.69 -5.97
N LYS A 72 -9.37 14.54 -5.06
CA LYS A 72 -9.89 15.88 -5.38
C LYS A 72 -8.84 16.76 -6.07
N SER A 73 -7.59 16.71 -5.62
CA SER A 73 -6.54 17.59 -6.13
C SER A 73 -6.01 17.18 -7.50
N PHE A 74 -5.91 15.88 -7.74
CA PHE A 74 -5.28 15.35 -8.95
C PHE A 74 -6.27 14.84 -10.00
N TYR A 75 -7.51 14.50 -9.58
CA TYR A 75 -8.52 13.93 -10.46
C TYR A 75 -9.59 14.93 -10.89
N ASN A 76 -9.97 15.88 -10.03
CA ASN A 76 -10.96 16.91 -10.41
C ASN A 76 -10.37 18.05 -11.26
N ASN A 77 -9.04 18.22 -11.26
CA ASN A 77 -8.35 19.21 -12.07
C ASN A 77 -7.83 18.68 -13.42
N SER A 78 -7.80 17.39 -13.58
CA SER A 78 -7.56 16.72 -14.86
C SER A 78 -8.66 15.69 -15.01
N SER A 79 -9.47 15.82 -16.03
CA SER A 79 -10.61 14.94 -16.35
C SER A 79 -10.28 13.44 -16.41
N ASP A 80 -9.04 13.08 -16.11
CA ASP A 80 -8.52 11.71 -16.08
C ASP A 80 -7.26 11.64 -15.22
N LEU A 81 -7.18 10.74 -14.32
CA LEU A 81 -6.11 10.11 -13.54
C LEU A 81 -4.69 10.07 -14.16
N GLY A 82 -4.12 11.21 -14.58
CA GLY A 82 -2.94 11.22 -15.44
C GLY A 82 -3.21 10.70 -16.85
N ALA A 83 -4.47 10.41 -17.16
CA ALA A 83 -4.91 9.92 -18.47
C ALA A 83 -5.09 11.03 -19.51
N SER A 84 -4.93 12.30 -19.13
CA SER A 84 -5.03 13.42 -20.06
C SER A 84 -4.06 13.32 -21.26
N ASN A 85 -3.00 12.52 -21.12
CA ASN A 85 -2.04 12.22 -22.19
C ASN A 85 -2.18 10.81 -22.77
N LEU A 86 -3.09 9.97 -22.21
CA LEU A 86 -3.31 8.61 -22.69
C LEU A 86 -4.29 8.63 -23.85
N LYS A 87 -3.84 8.19 -25.01
CA LYS A 87 -4.67 8.09 -26.23
C LYS A 87 -5.24 6.70 -26.45
N ASP A 88 -4.73 5.72 -25.71
CA ASP A 88 -5.08 4.32 -25.85
C ASP A 88 -6.16 3.93 -24.82
N LYS A 89 -7.26 3.35 -25.31
CA LYS A 89 -8.37 2.88 -24.49
C LYS A 89 -7.94 1.83 -23.44
N GLU A 90 -7.01 0.95 -23.79
CA GLU A 90 -6.49 -0.07 -22.86
C GLU A 90 -5.75 0.56 -21.69
N GLN A 91 -4.97 1.60 -21.93
CA GLN A 91 -4.28 2.36 -20.89
C GLN A 91 -5.29 3.08 -19.98
N ILE A 92 -6.30 3.71 -20.54
CA ILE A 92 -7.37 4.39 -19.78
C ILE A 92 -8.11 3.38 -18.88
N ASP A 93 -8.50 2.23 -19.41
CA ASP A 93 -9.18 1.19 -18.64
C ASP A 93 -8.29 0.59 -17.55
N THR A 94 -6.98 0.51 -17.79
CA THR A 94 -6.00 0.08 -16.79
C THR A 94 -5.87 1.08 -15.65
N VAL A 95 -5.75 2.37 -15.95
CA VAL A 95 -5.70 3.45 -14.94
C VAL A 95 -6.99 3.47 -14.13
N ARG A 96 -8.15 3.33 -14.76
CA ARG A 96 -9.44 3.26 -14.07
C ARG A 96 -9.52 2.07 -13.10
N ARG A 97 -9.07 0.88 -13.50
CA ARG A 97 -9.01 -0.30 -12.63
C ARG A 97 -8.09 -0.09 -11.43
N ILE A 98 -6.93 0.54 -11.65
CA ILE A 98 -5.98 0.86 -10.57
C ILE A 98 -6.62 1.82 -9.58
N SER A 99 -7.25 2.88 -10.05
CA SER A 99 -7.94 3.87 -9.22
C SER A 99 -9.05 3.24 -8.38
N ASN A 100 -9.95 2.50 -9.03
CA ASN A 100 -11.04 1.83 -8.33
C ASN A 100 -10.53 0.86 -7.25
N SER A 101 -9.43 0.17 -7.53
CA SER A 101 -8.78 -0.72 -6.57
C SER A 101 -8.16 0.05 -5.40
N ALA A 102 -7.57 1.20 -5.65
CA ALA A 102 -6.96 2.04 -4.62
C ALA A 102 -8.02 2.72 -3.75
N SER A 103 -9.10 3.23 -4.34
CA SER A 103 -10.24 3.79 -3.59
C SER A 103 -10.91 2.74 -2.71
N TRP A 104 -11.06 1.52 -3.22
CA TRP A 104 -11.60 0.43 -2.42
C TRP A 104 -10.73 0.15 -1.18
N LEU A 105 -9.39 0.17 -1.31
CA LEU A 105 -8.49 0.02 -0.16
C LEU A 105 -8.68 1.17 0.83
N ALA A 106 -8.76 2.42 0.36
CA ALA A 106 -8.96 3.57 1.23
C ALA A 106 -10.26 3.48 2.05
N GLU A 107 -11.33 2.98 1.43
CA GLU A 107 -12.63 2.76 2.08
C GLU A 107 -12.65 1.57 3.06
N ASN A 108 -11.71 0.62 2.93
CA ASN A 108 -11.66 -0.60 3.73
C ASN A 108 -10.34 -0.75 4.50
N TYR A 109 -9.59 0.33 4.68
CA TYR A 109 -8.24 0.28 5.26
C TYR A 109 -8.25 -0.21 6.71
N GLU A 110 -9.29 0.09 7.48
CA GLU A 110 -9.50 -0.38 8.85
C GLU A 110 -9.59 -1.92 8.99
N LYS A 111 -10.00 -2.61 7.90
CA LYS A 111 -10.14 -4.07 7.85
C LYS A 111 -8.83 -4.80 7.60
N VAL A 112 -7.79 -4.07 7.18
CA VAL A 112 -6.46 -4.65 6.96
C VAL A 112 -5.91 -5.16 8.29
N PRO A 113 -5.55 -6.46 8.44
CA PRO A 113 -5.23 -7.04 9.75
C PRO A 113 -3.90 -6.55 10.34
N LEU A 114 -3.01 -6.02 9.51
CA LEU A 114 -1.69 -5.54 9.90
C LEU A 114 -1.33 -4.31 9.08
N LEU A 115 -0.91 -3.23 9.74
CA LEU A 115 -0.24 -2.10 9.12
C LEU A 115 1.23 -2.09 9.57
N VAL A 116 2.15 -1.95 8.63
CA VAL A 116 3.57 -1.82 8.92
C VAL A 116 4.03 -0.41 8.55
N LEU A 117 4.35 0.38 9.55
CA LEU A 117 4.91 1.72 9.38
C LEU A 117 6.43 1.63 9.38
N VAL A 118 7.07 2.20 8.39
CA VAL A 118 8.53 2.18 8.25
C VAL A 118 9.07 3.59 8.36
N PHE A 119 10.01 3.79 9.27
CA PHE A 119 10.67 5.07 9.51
C PHE A 119 12.16 4.92 9.26
N SER A 120 12.78 5.97 8.72
CA SER A 120 14.23 6.12 8.61
C SER A 120 14.64 7.52 9.07
N ARG A 121 15.87 7.66 9.54
CA ARG A 121 16.48 8.97 9.83
C ARG A 121 17.21 9.54 8.62
#